data_8c102bd9d74230f0836eb3eb9101c8c2
#
_entry.id   8c102bd9d74230f0836eb3eb9101c8c2
#
_cell.length_a   1.000
_cell.length_b   1.000
_cell.length_c   1.000
_cell.angle_alpha   90.00
_cell.angle_beta   90.00
_cell.angle_gamma   90.00
#
_symmetry.space_group_name_H-M   'P 1'
#
loop_
_entity.id
_entity.type
_entity.pdbx_description
1 polymer ?
#
loop_
_entity_poly.entity_id
_entity_poly.type
_entity_poly.pdbx_seq_one_letter_code
_entity_poly.pdbx_strand_id
1 'polypeptide(L)'
;IIAEQVNEDEQARNQIRHQFSRQAVISAKVIKGKETDEAAAKYRDYFDFSEPLKRCSSHRLLAIRRGEAEGILKVSITPSDETECTDRLERRFVRGNNECSRQVCEAVNDAYKRLLKPAIETEFAALSKEKADDEAIRVFAGNLRQLLLAPPLGQKRVLGIDPGFRTGCKVVCLDAQGTLLHNEAIYPHPPKSEYQLAGRKLVKLVEQYRIEAIAIGNGTASRETEQFVTSQRFDREIQVFVVSEDGASIYSASKTARDEFPDYDVTVRGAVSIGRRLMDPLAELVKIDAKSIGVGQYQHDVDQTKLKEALDQTVESCVNLVGVNVNTASSHLLTYVSGLGPVLAKNIVDYRTANGPFRSRRELLKVPRMGAKAFEQCAGFLRIPHAENPLDNSAVHPESYPIVERMAADLHCSVSDLIANRELRSRISPEKYVTDTVGLPTLTDILQELEKPGRDPRQKIQVFEFDKNVRTIDDVQEGMELPGIVTNITNFGCFVDLGIKEKGLIHVSQLADRFVSDPTTVVSIHQHVRVRVIGVDRERKRIALTMKGM
;
A
#
# COMPACT_ATOMS: atom_id res chain seq x y z
N ILE A 1 -5.96 52.53 9.52
CA ILE A 1 -7.27 52.66 8.90
C ILE A 1 -7.18 52.41 7.37
N ILE A 2 -6.43 53.18 6.56
CA ILE A 2 -6.35 53.01 5.10
C ILE A 2 -5.80 51.60 4.74
N ALA A 3 -4.70 51.20 5.40
CA ALA A 3 -4.14 49.86 5.16
C ALA A 3 -5.11 48.71 5.48
N GLU A 4 -5.96 48.86 6.48
CA GLU A 4 -7.00 47.90 6.85
C GLU A 4 -8.12 47.89 5.81
N GLN A 5 -8.56 49.05 5.31
CA GLN A 5 -9.55 49.13 4.22
C GLN A 5 -9.04 48.45 2.96
N VAL A 6 -7.75 48.63 2.60
CA VAL A 6 -7.13 47.93 1.47
C VAL A 6 -7.11 46.42 1.68
N ASN A 7 -6.80 45.98 2.92
CA ASN A 7 -6.80 44.55 3.25
C ASN A 7 -8.19 43.93 3.24
N GLU A 8 -9.23 44.67 3.58
CA GLU A 8 -10.64 44.20 3.59
C GLU A 8 -11.30 44.27 2.21
N ASP A 9 -10.70 44.98 1.25
CA ASP A 9 -11.23 45.07 -0.11
C ASP A 9 -11.13 43.71 -0.82
N GLU A 10 -12.26 43.12 -1.14
CA GLU A 10 -12.37 41.81 -1.78
C GLU A 10 -11.60 41.76 -3.12
N GLN A 11 -11.70 42.80 -3.92
CA GLN A 11 -11.04 42.82 -5.23
C GLN A 11 -9.53 42.94 -5.09
N ALA A 12 -9.05 43.71 -4.12
CA ALA A 12 -7.61 43.77 -3.80
C ALA A 12 -7.08 42.38 -3.40
N ARG A 13 -7.78 41.69 -2.48
CA ARG A 13 -7.41 40.32 -2.07
C ARG A 13 -7.42 39.35 -3.26
N ASN A 14 -8.46 39.39 -4.07
CA ASN A 14 -8.57 38.50 -5.24
C ASN A 14 -7.49 38.80 -6.28
N GLN A 15 -7.10 40.06 -6.44
CA GLN A 15 -6.01 40.45 -7.34
C GLN A 15 -4.66 39.88 -6.87
N ILE A 16 -4.36 39.94 -5.56
CA ILE A 16 -3.13 39.37 -5.01
C ILE A 16 -3.18 37.84 -5.06
N ARG A 17 -4.31 37.20 -4.72
CA ARG A 17 -4.48 35.74 -4.91
C ARG A 17 -4.22 35.30 -6.35
N HIS A 18 -4.68 36.08 -7.33
CA HIS A 18 -4.42 35.79 -8.72
C HIS A 18 -2.93 35.86 -9.08
N GLN A 19 -2.17 36.81 -8.52
CA GLN A 19 -0.72 36.87 -8.70
C GLN A 19 -0.02 35.68 -8.06
N PHE A 20 -0.35 35.34 -6.81
CA PHE A 20 0.17 34.14 -6.16
C PHE A 20 -0.16 32.87 -6.96
N SER A 21 -1.40 32.74 -7.41
CA SER A 21 -1.80 31.60 -8.25
C SER A 21 -0.98 31.46 -9.52
N ARG A 22 -0.54 32.55 -10.13
CA ARG A 22 0.22 32.50 -11.40
C ARG A 22 1.73 32.39 -11.21
N GLN A 23 2.29 33.09 -10.21
CA GLN A 23 3.71 33.37 -10.13
C GLN A 23 4.33 33.02 -8.77
N ALA A 24 3.55 32.39 -7.86
CA ALA A 24 4.12 32.00 -6.56
C ALA A 24 5.28 31.02 -6.73
N VAL A 25 6.34 31.33 -6.00
CA VAL A 25 7.55 30.51 -5.88
C VAL A 25 7.65 30.04 -4.44
N ILE A 26 7.85 28.75 -4.25
CA ILE A 26 8.26 28.20 -2.96
C ILE A 26 9.77 28.28 -2.86
N SER A 27 10.25 28.88 -1.77
CA SER A 27 11.68 28.97 -1.46
C SER A 27 11.96 28.37 -0.10
N ALA A 28 13.03 27.60 0.00
CA ALA A 28 13.48 27.02 1.26
C ALA A 28 14.96 27.38 1.47
N LYS A 29 15.29 27.77 2.68
CA LYS A 29 16.67 28.06 3.10
C LYS A 29 16.95 27.41 4.43
N VAL A 30 18.17 26.90 4.60
CA VAL A 30 18.61 26.39 5.90
C VAL A 30 18.64 27.52 6.94
N ILE A 31 18.18 27.22 8.17
CA ILE A 31 18.26 28.15 9.28
C ILE A 31 19.72 28.28 9.72
N LYS A 32 20.20 29.50 9.86
CA LYS A 32 21.59 29.81 10.23
C LYS A 32 22.01 29.03 11.50
N GLY A 33 23.13 28.32 11.39
CA GLY A 33 23.66 27.47 12.45
C GLY A 33 23.13 26.05 12.49
N LYS A 34 22.26 25.66 11.53
CA LYS A 34 21.75 24.30 11.35
C LYS A 34 22.41 23.51 10.21
N GLU A 35 23.34 24.13 9.48
CA GLU A 35 23.96 23.56 8.27
C GLU A 35 24.78 22.30 8.59
N THR A 36 25.35 22.21 9.79
CA THR A 36 26.21 21.10 10.24
C THR A 36 25.49 20.09 11.13
N ASP A 37 24.23 20.30 11.42
CA ASP A 37 23.43 19.40 12.23
C ASP A 37 23.27 18.04 11.49
N GLU A 38 23.48 16.92 12.15
CA GLU A 38 23.34 15.59 11.57
C GLU A 38 21.90 15.37 11.04
N ALA A 39 20.92 15.85 11.79
CA ALA A 39 19.50 15.79 11.39
C ALA A 39 19.22 16.58 10.11
N ALA A 40 20.01 17.61 9.79
CA ALA A 40 19.85 18.45 8.61
C ALA A 40 20.38 17.78 7.32
N ALA A 41 21.21 16.75 7.43
CA ALA A 41 21.84 16.09 6.27
C ALA A 41 20.82 15.63 5.23
N LYS A 42 19.65 15.14 5.66
CA LYS A 42 18.57 14.67 4.78
C LYS A 42 17.87 15.80 3.99
N TYR A 43 18.09 17.08 4.37
CA TYR A 43 17.49 18.25 3.73
C TYR A 43 18.49 19.08 2.91
N ARG A 44 19.72 18.63 2.71
CA ARG A 44 20.77 19.38 1.99
C ARG A 44 20.33 19.90 0.62
N ASP A 45 19.53 19.11 -0.10
CA ASP A 45 19.03 19.48 -1.42
C ASP A 45 18.05 20.69 -1.38
N TYR A 46 17.60 21.08 -0.17
CA TYR A 46 16.67 22.18 0.08
C TYR A 46 17.29 23.35 0.86
N PHE A 47 18.61 23.36 1.10
CA PHE A 47 19.28 24.42 1.86
C PHE A 47 19.28 25.77 1.15
N ASP A 48 19.23 25.77 -0.16
CA ASP A 48 18.99 26.95 -1.00
C ASP A 48 18.16 26.50 -2.22
N PHE A 49 16.88 26.34 -2.00
CA PHE A 49 15.96 25.79 -2.99
C PHE A 49 14.92 26.85 -3.39
N SER A 50 14.60 26.92 -4.67
CA SER A 50 13.56 27.79 -5.20
C SER A 50 12.96 27.20 -6.46
N GLU A 51 11.63 27.10 -6.51
CA GLU A 51 10.88 26.53 -7.64
C GLU A 51 9.49 27.17 -7.73
N PRO A 52 8.92 27.36 -8.95
CA PRO A 52 7.52 27.75 -9.09
C PRO A 52 6.60 26.77 -8.35
N LEU A 53 5.72 27.27 -7.46
CA LEU A 53 4.86 26.45 -6.62
C LEU A 53 4.02 25.44 -7.43
N LYS A 54 3.56 25.84 -8.62
CA LYS A 54 2.81 24.98 -9.55
C LYS A 54 3.60 23.77 -10.05
N ARG A 55 4.92 23.84 -10.08
CA ARG A 55 5.82 22.79 -10.56
C ARG A 55 6.41 21.96 -9.41
N CYS A 56 6.26 22.44 -8.19
CA CYS A 56 6.74 21.72 -7.03
C CYS A 56 5.93 20.44 -6.83
N SER A 57 6.60 19.31 -6.98
CA SER A 57 5.96 18.01 -6.78
C SER A 57 5.61 17.77 -5.31
N SER A 58 4.55 16.99 -5.06
CA SER A 58 4.02 16.74 -3.72
C SER A 58 5.07 16.20 -2.76
N HIS A 59 5.92 15.27 -3.20
CA HIS A 59 6.98 14.71 -2.35
C HIS A 59 8.04 15.76 -1.95
N ARG A 60 8.40 16.70 -2.84
CA ARG A 60 9.31 17.82 -2.51
C ARG A 60 8.66 18.78 -1.53
N LEU A 61 7.41 19.13 -1.77
CA LEU A 61 6.66 20.00 -0.86
C LEU A 61 6.58 19.38 0.54
N LEU A 62 6.24 18.10 0.64
CA LEU A 62 6.18 17.39 1.93
C LEU A 62 7.56 17.31 2.61
N ALA A 63 8.64 17.07 1.85
CA ALA A 63 10.00 17.10 2.38
C ALA A 63 10.38 18.47 2.96
N ILE A 64 10.09 19.55 2.21
CA ILE A 64 10.35 20.93 2.62
C ILE A 64 9.55 21.28 3.88
N ARG A 65 8.26 20.93 3.92
CA ARG A 65 7.39 21.15 5.09
C ARG A 65 7.83 20.36 6.31
N ARG A 66 8.30 19.13 6.15
CA ARG A 66 8.90 18.38 7.24
C ARG A 66 10.16 19.07 7.76
N GLY A 67 11.05 19.55 6.87
CA GLY A 67 12.24 20.29 7.27
C GLY A 67 11.93 21.60 7.99
N GLU A 68 10.83 22.28 7.62
CA GLU A 68 10.32 23.45 8.32
C GLU A 68 9.78 23.08 9.72
N ALA A 69 8.97 22.03 9.82
CA ALA A 69 8.43 21.56 11.10
C ALA A 69 9.52 21.09 12.07
N GLU A 70 10.59 20.48 11.56
CA GLU A 70 11.78 20.09 12.35
C GLU A 70 12.69 21.29 12.70
N GLY A 71 12.36 22.52 12.27
CA GLY A 71 13.14 23.72 12.57
C GLY A 71 14.50 23.78 11.87
N ILE A 72 14.65 23.11 10.73
CA ILE A 72 15.87 23.07 9.93
C ILE A 72 15.79 24.03 8.75
N LEU A 73 14.64 24.12 8.10
CA LEU A 73 14.40 24.97 6.96
C LEU A 73 13.50 26.15 7.33
N LYS A 74 13.78 27.31 6.72
CA LYS A 74 12.86 28.45 6.65
C LYS A 74 12.23 28.45 5.25
N VAL A 75 10.89 28.37 5.22
CA VAL A 75 10.12 28.28 3.96
C VAL A 75 9.33 29.56 3.74
N SER A 76 9.22 30.00 2.49
CA SER A 76 8.37 31.11 2.07
C SER A 76 7.70 30.79 0.73
N ILE A 77 6.49 31.32 0.53
CA ILE A 77 5.73 31.21 -0.71
C ILE A 77 5.36 32.64 -1.12
N THR A 78 6.06 33.17 -2.10
CA THR A 78 5.86 34.55 -2.56
C THR A 78 5.85 34.62 -4.08
N PRO A 79 5.17 35.60 -4.71
CA PRO A 79 5.32 35.84 -6.13
C PRO A 79 6.78 36.11 -6.52
N SER A 80 7.19 35.69 -7.70
CA SER A 80 8.54 35.95 -8.22
C SER A 80 8.84 37.44 -8.38
N ASP A 81 7.81 38.23 -8.65
CA ASP A 81 7.85 39.70 -8.73
C ASP A 81 6.78 40.29 -7.80
N GLU A 82 7.23 40.78 -6.63
CA GLU A 82 6.37 41.43 -5.65
C GLU A 82 6.01 42.86 -6.05
N THR A 83 6.82 43.52 -6.93
CA THR A 83 6.55 44.89 -7.38
C THR A 83 5.28 44.95 -8.22
N GLU A 84 5.02 43.92 -9.02
CA GLU A 84 3.75 43.80 -9.75
C GLU A 84 2.53 43.79 -8.84
N CYS A 85 2.63 43.20 -7.64
CA CYS A 85 1.55 43.19 -6.67
C CYS A 85 1.25 44.56 -6.11
N THR A 86 2.29 45.31 -5.71
CA THR A 86 2.14 46.67 -5.18
C THR A 86 1.68 47.66 -6.25
N ASP A 87 2.24 47.61 -7.42
CA ASP A 87 1.86 48.46 -8.57
C ASP A 87 0.38 48.32 -8.95
N ARG A 88 -0.14 47.10 -8.90
CA ARG A 88 -1.56 46.85 -9.17
C ARG A 88 -2.47 47.41 -8.08
N LEU A 89 -2.08 47.30 -6.82
CA LEU A 89 -2.81 47.87 -5.69
C LEU A 89 -2.76 49.41 -5.74
N GLU A 90 -1.59 49.99 -6.03
CA GLU A 90 -1.42 51.44 -6.20
C GLU A 90 -2.33 51.98 -7.31
N ARG A 91 -2.36 51.38 -8.51
CA ARG A 91 -3.27 51.77 -9.61
C ARG A 91 -4.73 51.76 -9.19
N ARG A 92 -5.11 50.93 -8.24
CA ARG A 92 -6.49 50.85 -7.75
C ARG A 92 -6.83 51.92 -6.74
N PHE A 93 -5.95 52.19 -5.78
CA PHE A 93 -6.26 53.03 -4.64
C PHE A 93 -5.66 54.43 -4.67
N VAL A 94 -4.55 54.62 -5.39
CA VAL A 94 -3.87 55.92 -5.48
C VAL A 94 -4.42 56.76 -6.62
N ARG A 95 -4.95 57.91 -6.29
CA ARG A 95 -5.52 58.86 -7.27
C ARG A 95 -4.82 60.21 -7.18
N GLY A 96 -4.41 60.73 -8.32
CA GLY A 96 -3.71 62.02 -8.36
C GLY A 96 -2.22 61.94 -8.00
N ASN A 97 -1.59 63.10 -7.85
CA ASN A 97 -0.16 63.19 -7.53
C ASN A 97 0.11 64.34 -6.55
N ASN A 98 -0.39 64.18 -5.34
CA ASN A 98 -0.23 65.19 -4.27
C ASN A 98 0.22 64.49 -2.96
N GLU A 99 0.41 65.24 -1.91
CA GLU A 99 0.87 64.68 -0.62
C GLU A 99 -0.07 63.61 -0.07
N CYS A 100 -1.39 63.79 -0.22
CA CYS A 100 -2.36 62.79 0.21
C CYS A 100 -2.21 61.49 -0.61
N SER A 101 -1.95 61.59 -1.91
CA SER A 101 -1.70 60.43 -2.79
C SER A 101 -0.46 59.66 -2.37
N ARG A 102 0.59 60.37 -1.92
CA ARG A 102 1.81 59.74 -1.35
C ARG A 102 1.54 58.94 -0.08
N GLN A 103 0.76 59.53 0.82
CA GLN A 103 0.36 58.84 2.09
C GLN A 103 -0.53 57.61 1.81
N VAL A 104 -1.43 57.69 0.83
CA VAL A 104 -2.21 56.50 0.38
C VAL A 104 -1.30 55.44 -0.20
N CYS A 105 -0.30 55.81 -1.01
CA CYS A 105 0.68 54.88 -1.58
C CYS A 105 1.48 54.16 -0.46
N GLU A 106 1.96 54.90 0.54
CA GLU A 106 2.63 54.31 1.71
C GLU A 106 1.72 53.34 2.47
N ALA A 107 0.43 53.69 2.67
CA ALA A 107 -0.55 52.84 3.33
C ALA A 107 -0.88 51.58 2.53
N VAL A 108 -0.92 51.67 1.19
CA VAL A 108 -1.10 50.52 0.29
C VAL A 108 0.08 49.55 0.38
N ASN A 109 1.30 50.09 0.38
CA ASN A 109 2.52 49.31 0.55
C ASN A 109 2.61 48.64 1.95
N ASP A 110 2.18 49.32 2.99
CA ASP A 110 2.06 48.76 4.35
C ASP A 110 0.99 47.65 4.38
N ALA A 111 -0.18 47.90 3.78
CA ALA A 111 -1.24 46.89 3.65
C ALA A 111 -0.76 45.61 2.97
N TYR A 112 -0.02 45.77 1.88
CA TYR A 112 0.54 44.60 1.19
C TYR A 112 1.53 43.84 2.05
N LYS A 113 2.54 44.52 2.57
CA LYS A 113 3.64 43.86 3.30
C LYS A 113 3.22 43.25 4.63
N ARG A 114 2.36 43.95 5.39
CA ARG A 114 2.02 43.56 6.73
C ARG A 114 0.74 42.74 6.86
N LEU A 115 -0.21 42.92 5.93
CA LEU A 115 -1.53 42.30 6.05
C LEU A 115 -1.81 41.29 4.90
N LEU A 116 -1.79 41.75 3.64
CA LEU A 116 -2.20 40.93 2.48
C LEU A 116 -1.22 39.78 2.20
N LYS A 117 0.08 40.11 2.08
CA LYS A 117 1.10 39.11 1.75
C LYS A 117 1.15 37.97 2.78
N PRO A 118 1.27 38.21 4.10
CA PRO A 118 1.32 37.11 5.08
C PRO A 118 0.05 36.28 5.10
N ALA A 119 -1.13 36.92 4.96
CA ALA A 119 -2.40 36.21 4.94
C ALA A 119 -2.53 35.29 3.73
N ILE A 120 -2.19 35.79 2.54
CA ILE A 120 -2.28 35.02 1.29
C ILE A 120 -1.16 33.98 1.21
N GLU A 121 0.04 34.27 1.71
CA GLU A 121 1.11 33.28 1.85
C GLU A 121 0.66 32.09 2.70
N THR A 122 0.01 32.35 3.84
CA THR A 122 -0.56 31.29 4.69
C THR A 122 -1.64 30.48 3.96
N GLU A 123 -2.53 31.18 3.23
CA GLU A 123 -3.57 30.54 2.40
C GLU A 123 -2.96 29.60 1.36
N PHE A 124 -1.96 30.06 0.59
CA PHE A 124 -1.30 29.25 -0.43
C PHE A 124 -0.43 28.13 0.15
N ALA A 125 0.12 28.34 1.35
CA ALA A 125 0.82 27.31 2.10
C ALA A 125 -0.14 26.17 2.48
N ALA A 126 -1.34 26.49 2.98
CA ALA A 126 -2.36 25.52 3.32
C ALA A 126 -2.89 24.79 2.08
N LEU A 127 -3.29 25.51 1.03
CA LEU A 127 -3.80 24.94 -0.22
C LEU A 127 -2.79 24.01 -0.91
N SER A 128 -1.53 24.41 -0.97
CA SER A 128 -0.48 23.58 -1.56
C SER A 128 -0.21 22.33 -0.74
N LYS A 129 -0.26 22.42 0.59
CA LYS A 129 -0.11 21.27 1.50
C LYS A 129 -1.28 20.31 1.34
N GLU A 130 -2.51 20.79 1.33
CA GLU A 130 -3.70 19.96 1.13
C GLU A 130 -3.65 19.18 -0.19
N LYS A 131 -3.29 19.86 -1.28
CA LYS A 131 -3.10 19.20 -2.59
C LYS A 131 -2.01 18.13 -2.54
N ALA A 132 -0.90 18.42 -1.87
CA ALA A 132 0.20 17.45 -1.74
C ALA A 132 -0.20 16.24 -0.89
N ASP A 133 -0.98 16.45 0.16
CA ASP A 133 -1.52 15.38 1.00
C ASP A 133 -2.44 14.47 0.20
N ASP A 134 -3.41 15.02 -0.52
CA ASP A 134 -4.36 14.26 -1.33
C ASP A 134 -3.67 13.42 -2.41
N GLU A 135 -2.63 13.97 -3.03
CA GLU A 135 -1.84 13.26 -4.03
C GLU A 135 -1.00 12.13 -3.41
N ALA A 136 -0.35 12.40 -2.27
CA ALA A 136 0.43 11.40 -1.55
C ALA A 136 -0.46 10.27 -1.00
N ILE A 137 -1.61 10.60 -0.40
CA ILE A 137 -2.57 9.61 0.12
C ILE A 137 -3.08 8.69 -1.00
N ARG A 138 -3.32 9.22 -2.21
CA ARG A 138 -3.71 8.41 -3.36
C ARG A 138 -2.64 7.38 -3.72
N VAL A 139 -1.37 7.79 -3.71
CA VAL A 139 -0.23 6.88 -3.95
C VAL A 139 -0.16 5.82 -2.84
N PHE A 140 -0.30 6.23 -1.57
CA PHE A 140 -0.24 5.30 -0.43
C PHE A 140 -1.39 4.28 -0.47
N ALA A 141 -2.60 4.70 -0.83
CA ALA A 141 -3.73 3.81 -1.04
C ALA A 141 -3.46 2.80 -2.18
N GLY A 142 -2.87 3.26 -3.29
CA GLY A 142 -2.43 2.40 -4.39
C GLY A 142 -1.38 1.37 -3.96
N ASN A 143 -0.39 1.80 -3.18
CA ASN A 143 0.64 0.92 -2.64
C ASN A 143 0.04 -0.13 -1.68
N LEU A 144 -0.84 0.29 -0.78
CA LEU A 144 -1.55 -0.64 0.12
C LEU A 144 -2.36 -1.67 -0.67
N ARG A 145 -3.11 -1.23 -1.70
CA ARG A 145 -3.87 -2.13 -2.56
C ARG A 145 -2.99 -3.21 -3.19
N GLN A 146 -1.81 -2.85 -3.68
CA GLN A 146 -0.88 -3.81 -4.27
C GLN A 146 -0.33 -4.79 -3.23
N LEU A 147 -0.03 -4.34 -2.00
CA LEU A 147 0.40 -5.21 -0.90
C LEU A 147 -0.69 -6.23 -0.51
N LEU A 148 -1.93 -5.77 -0.36
CA LEU A 148 -3.06 -6.61 0.02
C LEU A 148 -3.42 -7.63 -1.08
N LEU A 149 -3.28 -7.24 -2.35
CA LEU A 149 -3.55 -8.10 -3.51
C LEU A 149 -2.29 -8.86 -4.00
N ALA A 150 -1.22 -8.90 -3.21
CA ALA A 150 -0.05 -9.68 -3.55
C ALA A 150 -0.40 -11.18 -3.66
N PRO A 151 0.29 -11.93 -4.54
CA PRO A 151 0.01 -13.33 -4.80
C PRO A 151 0.10 -14.20 -3.54
N PRO A 152 -0.94 -14.93 -3.16
CA PRO A 152 -0.88 -15.88 -2.04
C PRO A 152 -0.24 -17.20 -2.47
N LEU A 153 0.51 -17.83 -1.55
CA LEU A 153 0.97 -19.21 -1.73
C LEU A 153 -0.19 -20.21 -1.60
N GLY A 154 -1.22 -19.83 -0.84
CA GLY A 154 -2.37 -20.68 -0.54
C GLY A 154 -2.14 -21.60 0.67
N GLN A 155 -2.99 -22.63 0.79
CA GLN A 155 -3.00 -23.57 1.92
C GLN A 155 -1.88 -24.59 1.81
N LYS A 156 -0.67 -24.18 2.23
CA LYS A 156 0.53 -25.04 2.29
C LYS A 156 1.14 -25.02 3.68
N ARG A 157 1.93 -26.03 4.00
CA ARG A 157 2.71 -26.08 5.24
C ARG A 157 3.94 -25.18 5.10
N VAL A 158 4.02 -24.15 5.91
CA VAL A 158 5.03 -23.11 5.80
C VAL A 158 5.92 -23.09 7.04
N LEU A 159 7.24 -22.96 6.82
CA LEU A 159 8.18 -22.65 7.88
C LEU A 159 8.49 -21.14 7.80
N GLY A 160 8.09 -20.38 8.83
CA GLY A 160 8.34 -18.95 8.94
C GLY A 160 9.64 -18.68 9.71
N ILE A 161 10.47 -17.76 9.21
CA ILE A 161 11.71 -17.34 9.86
C ILE A 161 11.67 -15.82 10.05
N ASP A 162 11.80 -15.38 11.29
CA ASP A 162 12.10 -13.99 11.65
C ASP A 162 13.62 -13.88 11.87
N PRO A 163 14.39 -13.25 10.94
CA PRO A 163 15.83 -13.22 10.98
C PRO A 163 16.38 -12.33 12.10
N GLY A 164 17.53 -12.70 12.69
CA GLY A 164 18.19 -11.86 13.67
C GLY A 164 19.60 -12.32 14.00
N PHE A 165 20.52 -11.37 14.17
CA PHE A 165 21.91 -11.67 14.54
C PHE A 165 22.05 -12.03 16.02
N ARG A 166 21.72 -11.10 16.92
CA ARG A 166 21.96 -11.26 18.36
C ARG A 166 20.98 -12.22 19.02
N THR A 167 19.71 -12.09 18.70
CA THR A 167 18.61 -12.88 19.29
C THR A 167 18.45 -14.23 18.61
N GLY A 168 19.18 -14.49 17.53
CA GLY A 168 19.00 -15.65 16.65
C GLY A 168 17.79 -15.52 15.74
N CYS A 169 17.68 -16.42 14.78
CA CYS A 169 16.52 -16.53 13.89
C CYS A 169 15.41 -17.29 14.61
N LYS A 170 14.23 -16.69 14.69
CA LYS A 170 13.03 -17.36 15.23
C LYS A 170 12.37 -18.17 14.14
N VAL A 171 12.21 -19.46 14.38
CA VAL A 171 11.67 -20.41 13.40
C VAL A 171 10.34 -20.93 13.93
N VAL A 172 9.33 -20.92 13.07
CA VAL A 172 8.01 -21.49 13.35
C VAL A 172 7.59 -22.44 12.24
N CYS A 173 6.93 -23.54 12.60
CA CYS A 173 6.31 -24.45 11.63
C CYS A 173 4.80 -24.27 11.69
N LEU A 174 4.18 -24.00 10.54
CA LEU A 174 2.75 -23.79 10.37
C LEU A 174 2.14 -24.91 9.53
N ASP A 175 0.92 -25.33 9.90
CA ASP A 175 0.12 -26.22 9.05
C ASP A 175 -0.51 -25.47 7.87
N ALA A 176 -1.26 -26.17 7.03
CA ALA A 176 -1.93 -25.60 5.87
C ALA A 176 -3.02 -24.56 6.21
N GLN A 177 -3.46 -24.50 7.46
CA GLN A 177 -4.41 -23.50 7.99
C GLN A 177 -3.71 -22.34 8.69
N GLY A 178 -2.37 -22.35 8.77
CA GLY A 178 -1.58 -21.34 9.47
C GLY A 178 -1.56 -21.52 10.99
N THR A 179 -1.90 -22.73 11.51
CA THR A 179 -1.82 -23.07 12.93
C THR A 179 -0.37 -23.33 13.30
N LEU A 180 0.08 -22.79 14.43
CA LEU A 180 1.43 -23.01 14.94
C LEU A 180 1.59 -24.45 15.46
N LEU A 181 2.47 -25.22 14.82
CA LEU A 181 2.80 -26.59 15.21
C LEU A 181 4.05 -26.68 16.09
N HIS A 182 5.05 -25.83 15.81
CA HIS A 182 6.34 -25.83 16.53
C HIS A 182 7.01 -24.47 16.42
N ASN A 183 7.82 -24.12 17.41
CA ASN A 183 8.70 -22.96 17.37
C ASN A 183 10.03 -23.26 18.06
N GLU A 184 11.11 -22.71 17.52
CA GLU A 184 12.42 -22.69 18.18
C GLU A 184 13.30 -21.55 17.66
N ALA A 185 14.40 -21.27 18.35
CA ALA A 185 15.42 -20.34 17.87
C ALA A 185 16.64 -21.10 17.34
N ILE A 186 17.18 -20.65 16.20
CA ILE A 186 18.43 -21.14 15.64
C ILE A 186 19.43 -19.99 15.52
N TYR A 187 20.72 -20.30 15.55
CA TYR A 187 21.77 -19.27 15.60
C TYR A 187 22.81 -19.49 14.49
N PRO A 188 22.43 -19.38 13.20
CA PRO A 188 23.37 -19.59 12.10
C PRO A 188 24.41 -18.47 11.95
N HIS A 189 24.10 -17.27 12.47
CA HIS A 189 24.89 -16.06 12.28
C HIS A 189 25.73 -15.67 13.51
N PRO A 190 26.76 -14.78 13.34
CA PRO A 190 27.45 -14.19 14.47
C PRO A 190 26.49 -13.49 15.46
N PRO A 191 26.79 -13.47 16.77
CA PRO A 191 28.03 -13.90 17.40
C PRO A 191 28.15 -15.41 17.69
N LYS A 192 27.04 -16.17 17.70
CA LYS A 192 27.10 -17.59 18.06
C LYS A 192 27.64 -18.48 16.93
N SER A 193 27.31 -18.17 15.68
CA SER A 193 27.79 -18.88 14.47
C SER A 193 27.62 -20.41 14.52
N GLU A 194 26.51 -20.91 15.03
CA GLU A 194 26.17 -22.34 15.14
C GLU A 194 25.65 -22.90 13.79
N TYR A 195 26.32 -22.60 12.69
CA TYR A 195 25.85 -22.84 11.32
C TYR A 195 25.43 -24.29 11.07
N GLN A 196 26.26 -25.26 11.44
CA GLN A 196 25.98 -26.69 11.21
C GLN A 196 24.84 -27.22 12.09
N LEU A 197 24.79 -26.77 13.36
CA LEU A 197 23.72 -27.17 14.27
C LEU A 197 22.37 -26.60 13.82
N ALA A 198 22.36 -25.31 13.45
CA ALA A 198 21.18 -24.65 12.91
C ALA A 198 20.69 -25.32 11.61
N GLY A 199 21.59 -25.72 10.71
CA GLY A 199 21.25 -26.43 9.48
C GLY A 199 20.60 -27.79 9.75
N ARG A 200 21.18 -28.59 10.65
CA ARG A 200 20.60 -29.90 11.05
C ARG A 200 19.21 -29.75 11.66
N LYS A 201 19.01 -28.75 12.50
CA LYS A 201 17.68 -28.45 13.07
C LYS A 201 16.68 -28.07 12.00
N LEU A 202 17.06 -27.17 11.09
CA LEU A 202 16.19 -26.73 10.01
C LEU A 202 15.75 -27.89 9.12
N VAL A 203 16.69 -28.74 8.68
CA VAL A 203 16.40 -29.92 7.85
C VAL A 203 15.45 -30.88 8.58
N LYS A 204 15.71 -31.15 9.87
CA LYS A 204 14.83 -31.98 10.69
C LYS A 204 13.40 -31.42 10.80
N LEU A 205 13.25 -30.11 10.99
CA LEU A 205 11.93 -29.45 11.06
C LEU A 205 11.17 -29.55 9.72
N VAL A 206 11.87 -29.33 8.61
CA VAL A 206 11.29 -29.46 7.27
C VAL A 206 10.76 -30.86 7.02
N GLU A 207 11.50 -31.88 7.38
CA GLU A 207 11.11 -33.28 7.26
C GLU A 207 9.94 -33.64 8.22
N GLN A 208 10.13 -33.35 9.51
CA GLN A 208 9.17 -33.72 10.57
C GLN A 208 7.77 -33.12 10.36
N TYR A 209 7.71 -31.84 9.98
CA TYR A 209 6.45 -31.12 9.78
C TYR A 209 6.01 -31.10 8.31
N ARG A 210 6.73 -31.79 7.40
CA ARG A 210 6.42 -31.87 5.98
C ARG A 210 6.26 -30.49 5.34
N ILE A 211 7.19 -29.59 5.63
CA ILE A 211 7.17 -28.22 5.14
C ILE A 211 7.27 -28.20 3.60
N GLU A 212 6.49 -27.37 2.97
CA GLU A 212 6.42 -27.22 1.49
C GLU A 212 7.06 -25.92 1.01
N ALA A 213 7.13 -24.89 1.88
CA ALA A 213 7.77 -23.62 1.57
C ALA A 213 8.36 -22.97 2.82
N ILE A 214 9.37 -22.11 2.63
CA ILE A 214 10.00 -21.34 3.71
C ILE A 214 9.78 -19.85 3.44
N ALA A 215 9.28 -19.12 4.43
CA ALA A 215 9.11 -17.67 4.43
C ALA A 215 10.17 -17.03 5.31
N ILE A 216 10.91 -16.08 4.79
CA ILE A 216 11.96 -15.35 5.53
C ILE A 216 11.57 -13.88 5.56
N GLY A 217 11.51 -13.24 6.73
CA GLY A 217 11.29 -11.81 6.86
C GLY A 217 12.39 -11.00 6.18
N ASN A 218 12.04 -9.86 5.58
CA ASN A 218 12.98 -9.01 4.82
C ASN A 218 13.74 -7.99 5.67
N GLY A 219 13.74 -8.14 6.99
CA GLY A 219 14.44 -7.24 7.91
C GLY A 219 15.93 -7.55 8.08
N THR A 220 16.43 -7.24 9.28
CA THR A 220 17.85 -7.45 9.62
C THR A 220 18.25 -8.92 9.48
N ALA A 221 19.42 -9.18 8.87
CA ALA A 221 19.97 -10.54 8.59
C ALA A 221 19.13 -11.40 7.61
N SER A 222 18.19 -10.79 6.86
CA SER A 222 17.35 -11.52 5.90
C SER A 222 18.18 -12.25 4.85
N ARG A 223 19.12 -11.56 4.25
CA ARG A 223 19.96 -12.09 3.17
C ARG A 223 20.88 -13.22 3.63
N GLU A 224 21.53 -13.03 4.77
CA GLU A 224 22.38 -14.06 5.37
C GLU A 224 21.56 -15.31 5.73
N THR A 225 20.32 -15.09 6.18
CA THR A 225 19.38 -16.17 6.47
C THR A 225 18.91 -16.88 5.20
N GLU A 226 18.62 -16.14 4.13
CA GLU A 226 18.28 -16.72 2.83
C GLU A 226 19.44 -17.57 2.28
N GLN A 227 20.66 -17.06 2.31
CA GLN A 227 21.86 -17.81 1.91
C GLN A 227 22.08 -19.06 2.77
N PHE A 228 21.88 -18.94 4.07
CA PHE A 228 21.95 -20.07 4.99
C PHE A 228 20.91 -21.13 4.63
N VAL A 229 19.65 -20.76 4.45
CA VAL A 229 18.55 -21.69 4.14
C VAL A 229 18.75 -22.37 2.78
N THR A 230 19.09 -21.60 1.74
CA THR A 230 19.31 -22.13 0.38
C THR A 230 20.55 -23.01 0.26
N SER A 231 21.52 -22.90 1.16
CA SER A 231 22.67 -23.79 1.22
C SER A 231 22.38 -25.16 1.84
N GLN A 232 21.24 -25.33 2.52
CA GLN A 232 20.86 -26.60 3.13
C GLN A 232 20.38 -27.59 2.07
N ARG A 233 20.59 -28.88 2.32
CA ARG A 233 20.07 -29.96 1.48
C ARG A 233 18.85 -30.57 2.15
N PHE A 234 17.71 -30.32 1.56
CA PHE A 234 16.43 -30.91 1.99
C PHE A 234 16.19 -32.24 1.24
N ASP A 235 15.29 -33.06 1.77
CA ASP A 235 14.84 -34.34 1.19
C ASP A 235 14.01 -34.16 -0.10
N ARG A 236 13.53 -32.93 -0.34
CA ARG A 236 12.72 -32.52 -1.48
C ARG A 236 13.04 -31.09 -1.89
N GLU A 237 12.51 -30.65 -3.02
CA GLU A 237 12.58 -29.25 -3.43
C GLU A 237 11.70 -28.38 -2.52
N ILE A 238 12.30 -27.42 -1.86
CA ILE A 238 11.63 -26.46 -0.99
C ILE A 238 11.78 -25.06 -1.59
N GLN A 239 10.65 -24.41 -1.83
CA GLN A 239 10.65 -23.02 -2.30
C GLN A 239 10.91 -22.07 -1.13
N VAL A 240 11.83 -21.13 -1.32
CA VAL A 240 12.20 -20.13 -0.32
C VAL A 240 11.74 -18.77 -0.81
N PHE A 241 11.05 -18.02 0.05
CA PHE A 241 10.51 -16.70 -0.25
C PHE A 241 10.94 -15.69 0.79
N VAL A 242 11.34 -14.51 0.34
CA VAL A 242 11.52 -13.33 1.20
C VAL A 242 10.20 -12.57 1.27
N VAL A 243 9.71 -12.33 2.47
CA VAL A 243 8.39 -11.76 2.75
C VAL A 243 8.56 -10.44 3.50
N SER A 244 7.79 -9.42 3.15
CA SER A 244 7.79 -8.17 3.89
C SER A 244 7.34 -8.38 5.34
N GLU A 245 8.12 -7.87 6.29
CA GLU A 245 7.79 -7.87 7.72
C GLU A 245 7.18 -6.55 8.21
N ASP A 246 6.87 -5.61 7.30
CA ASP A 246 6.27 -4.32 7.64
C ASP A 246 5.02 -4.50 8.50
N GLY A 247 5.00 -3.87 9.68
CA GLY A 247 3.93 -4.01 10.66
C GLY A 247 3.87 -5.36 11.42
N ALA A 248 4.78 -6.32 11.18
CA ALA A 248 4.79 -7.59 11.93
C ALA A 248 5.07 -7.39 13.42
N SER A 249 5.93 -6.44 13.77
CA SER A 249 6.19 -6.04 15.16
C SER A 249 4.95 -5.42 15.83
N ILE A 250 4.15 -4.65 15.09
CA ILE A 250 2.90 -4.07 15.59
C ILE A 250 1.86 -5.17 15.82
N TYR A 251 1.72 -6.09 14.87
CA TYR A 251 0.86 -7.27 15.05
C TYR A 251 1.29 -8.06 16.29
N SER A 252 2.57 -8.41 16.42
CA SER A 252 3.07 -9.26 17.52
C SER A 252 2.80 -8.66 18.91
N ALA A 253 2.79 -7.33 19.05
CA ALA A 253 2.47 -6.60 20.26
C ALA A 253 0.97 -6.32 20.43
N SER A 254 0.13 -6.57 19.43
CA SER A 254 -1.29 -6.26 19.43
C SER A 254 -2.09 -7.14 20.40
N LYS A 255 -3.31 -6.69 20.75
CA LYS A 255 -4.27 -7.52 21.49
C LYS A 255 -4.63 -8.76 20.68
N THR A 256 -4.86 -8.63 19.38
CA THR A 256 -5.19 -9.75 18.49
C THR A 256 -4.16 -10.86 18.56
N ALA A 257 -2.86 -10.53 18.47
CA ALA A 257 -1.80 -11.52 18.55
C ALA A 257 -1.69 -12.18 19.94
N ARG A 258 -1.97 -11.42 21.01
CA ARG A 258 -2.02 -11.97 22.38
C ARG A 258 -3.20 -12.93 22.55
N ASP A 259 -4.35 -12.61 21.99
CA ASP A 259 -5.53 -13.47 22.06
C ASP A 259 -5.36 -14.74 21.21
N GLU A 260 -4.69 -14.65 20.04
CA GLU A 260 -4.37 -15.82 19.19
C GLU A 260 -3.27 -16.72 19.79
N PHE A 261 -2.28 -16.13 20.45
CA PHE A 261 -1.09 -16.81 20.98
C PHE A 261 -0.76 -16.34 22.40
N PRO A 262 -1.60 -16.64 23.41
CA PRO A 262 -1.41 -16.14 24.78
C PRO A 262 -0.10 -16.64 25.42
N ASP A 263 0.31 -17.88 25.11
CA ASP A 263 1.46 -18.55 25.73
C ASP A 263 2.80 -18.27 25.03
N TYR A 264 2.80 -17.46 23.96
CA TYR A 264 4.01 -17.19 23.17
C TYR A 264 4.41 -15.73 23.25
N ASP A 265 5.69 -15.46 23.13
CA ASP A 265 6.24 -14.12 23.15
C ASP A 265 6.07 -13.37 21.79
N VAL A 266 6.42 -12.08 21.79
CA VAL A 266 6.30 -11.23 20.61
C VAL A 266 7.13 -11.71 19.41
N THR A 267 8.26 -12.40 19.66
CA THR A 267 9.16 -12.85 18.58
C THR A 267 8.56 -14.05 17.85
N VAL A 268 7.94 -14.97 18.57
CA VAL A 268 7.23 -16.11 17.97
C VAL A 268 6.01 -15.63 17.19
N ARG A 269 5.22 -14.69 17.75
CA ARG A 269 4.07 -14.09 17.06
C ARG A 269 4.50 -13.38 15.78
N GLY A 270 5.66 -12.69 15.77
CA GLY A 270 6.23 -12.07 14.58
C GLY A 270 6.56 -13.09 13.49
N ALA A 271 7.25 -14.17 13.84
CA ALA A 271 7.58 -15.23 12.91
C ALA A 271 6.34 -15.95 12.33
N VAL A 272 5.30 -16.15 13.15
CA VAL A 272 3.99 -16.67 12.67
C VAL A 272 3.37 -15.74 11.65
N SER A 273 3.38 -14.44 11.91
CA SER A 273 2.85 -13.45 10.97
C SER A 273 3.59 -13.47 9.64
N ILE A 274 4.93 -13.59 9.65
CA ILE A 274 5.75 -13.72 8.43
C ILE A 274 5.33 -14.95 7.62
N GLY A 275 5.19 -16.11 8.27
CA GLY A 275 4.75 -17.34 7.60
C GLY A 275 3.34 -17.22 7.01
N ARG A 276 2.38 -16.66 7.77
CA ARG A 276 0.99 -16.48 7.34
C ARG A 276 0.85 -15.46 6.20
N ARG A 277 1.70 -14.43 6.14
CA ARG A 277 1.72 -13.49 5.01
C ARG A 277 2.10 -14.14 3.70
N LEU A 278 2.98 -15.15 3.72
CA LEU A 278 3.26 -15.93 2.53
C LEU A 278 2.03 -16.75 2.10
N MET A 279 1.29 -17.30 3.07
CA MET A 279 0.09 -18.09 2.79
C MET A 279 -1.03 -17.22 2.20
N ASP A 280 -1.36 -16.10 2.85
CA ASP A 280 -2.34 -15.11 2.37
C ASP A 280 -2.04 -13.72 2.95
N PRO A 281 -1.43 -12.80 2.14
CA PRO A 281 -1.12 -11.45 2.59
C PRO A 281 -2.35 -10.66 3.06
N LEU A 282 -3.46 -10.75 2.33
CA LEU A 282 -4.69 -10.03 2.68
C LEU A 282 -5.23 -10.47 4.03
N ALA A 283 -5.38 -11.78 4.24
CA ALA A 283 -5.94 -12.34 5.47
C ALA A 283 -5.13 -11.98 6.71
N GLU A 284 -3.81 -11.84 6.57
CA GLU A 284 -2.93 -11.50 7.70
C GLU A 284 -2.82 -9.99 7.92
N LEU A 285 -2.66 -9.19 6.85
CA LEU A 285 -2.48 -7.73 6.97
C LEU A 285 -3.70 -6.99 7.50
N VAL A 286 -4.92 -7.50 7.28
CA VAL A 286 -6.14 -6.89 7.83
C VAL A 286 -6.25 -6.97 9.36
N LYS A 287 -5.39 -7.73 10.03
CA LYS A 287 -5.36 -7.84 11.50
C LYS A 287 -4.70 -6.64 12.18
N ILE A 288 -4.02 -5.80 11.44
CA ILE A 288 -3.37 -4.58 11.93
C ILE A 288 -4.01 -3.35 11.31
N ASP A 289 -3.88 -2.21 11.99
CA ASP A 289 -4.32 -0.92 11.43
C ASP A 289 -3.54 -0.65 10.13
N ALA A 290 -4.24 -0.32 9.06
CA ALA A 290 -3.65 -0.06 7.75
C ALA A 290 -2.60 1.08 7.79
N LYS A 291 -2.75 2.06 8.69
CA LYS A 291 -1.74 3.11 8.95
C LYS A 291 -0.42 2.57 9.50
N SER A 292 -0.42 1.38 10.07
CA SER A 292 0.78 0.73 10.59
C SER A 292 1.56 -0.05 9.53
N ILE A 293 1.01 -0.17 8.32
CA ILE A 293 1.70 -0.75 7.17
C ILE A 293 2.50 0.36 6.50
N GLY A 294 3.79 0.11 6.24
CA GLY A 294 4.67 1.06 5.55
C GLY A 294 4.34 1.19 4.07
N VAL A 295 3.56 2.19 3.69
CA VAL A 295 3.09 2.41 2.31
C VAL A 295 3.70 3.64 1.63
N GLY A 296 4.49 4.44 2.37
CA GLY A 296 5.18 5.60 1.78
C GLY A 296 6.02 6.41 2.76
N GLN A 297 7.01 7.11 2.21
CA GLN A 297 8.03 7.83 3.00
C GLN A 297 7.47 8.98 3.84
N TYR A 298 6.40 9.65 3.38
CA TYR A 298 5.78 10.81 4.03
C TYR A 298 4.43 10.49 4.65
N GLN A 299 4.18 9.22 4.96
CA GLN A 299 2.91 8.75 5.50
C GLN A 299 2.50 9.46 6.80
N HIS A 300 3.47 9.85 7.64
CA HIS A 300 3.22 10.54 8.90
C HIS A 300 3.09 12.07 8.77
N ASP A 301 3.36 12.63 7.59
CA ASP A 301 3.34 14.09 7.36
C ASP A 301 2.05 14.59 6.69
N VAL A 302 1.25 13.68 6.16
CA VAL A 302 -0.05 13.99 5.53
C VAL A 302 -1.17 14.08 6.55
N ASP A 303 -2.33 14.59 6.15
CA ASP A 303 -3.54 14.57 6.97
C ASP A 303 -3.89 13.15 7.41
N GLN A 304 -3.82 12.89 8.73
CA GLN A 304 -3.97 11.56 9.30
C GLN A 304 -5.41 11.05 9.27
N THR A 305 -6.40 11.93 9.21
CA THR A 305 -7.81 11.57 9.10
C THR A 305 -8.12 11.11 7.68
N LYS A 306 -7.79 11.95 6.69
CA LYS A 306 -7.91 11.59 5.27
C LYS A 306 -7.14 10.31 4.91
N LEU A 307 -5.92 10.17 5.46
CA LEU A 307 -5.12 8.95 5.27
C LEU A 307 -5.85 7.72 5.79
N LYS A 308 -6.34 7.76 7.03
CA LYS A 308 -7.05 6.63 7.62
C LYS A 308 -8.26 6.21 6.79
N GLU A 309 -9.10 7.16 6.42
CA GLU A 309 -10.29 6.91 5.60
C GLU A 309 -9.94 6.27 4.25
N ALA A 310 -8.92 6.80 3.55
CA ALA A 310 -8.49 6.26 2.26
C ALA A 310 -7.91 4.84 2.37
N LEU A 311 -7.15 4.56 3.43
CA LEU A 311 -6.57 3.23 3.65
C LEU A 311 -7.64 2.22 4.06
N ASP A 312 -8.58 2.58 4.94
CA ASP A 312 -9.70 1.70 5.35
C ASP A 312 -10.59 1.35 4.15
N GLN A 313 -10.93 2.32 3.30
CA GLN A 313 -11.66 2.09 2.05
C GLN A 313 -10.90 1.17 1.09
N THR A 314 -9.59 1.29 1.04
CA THR A 314 -8.73 0.42 0.22
C THR A 314 -8.77 -1.02 0.71
N VAL A 315 -8.69 -1.25 2.03
CA VAL A 315 -8.80 -2.58 2.63
C VAL A 315 -10.17 -3.19 2.30
N GLU A 316 -11.25 -2.46 2.53
CA GLU A 316 -12.61 -2.91 2.23
C GLU A 316 -12.76 -3.28 0.75
N SER A 317 -12.31 -2.43 -0.16
CA SER A 317 -12.32 -2.70 -1.59
C SER A 317 -11.57 -3.97 -1.97
N CYS A 318 -10.38 -4.21 -1.38
CA CYS A 318 -9.58 -5.41 -1.65
C CYS A 318 -10.25 -6.68 -1.13
N VAL A 319 -10.80 -6.65 0.08
CA VAL A 319 -11.49 -7.79 0.69
C VAL A 319 -12.70 -8.19 -0.14
N ASN A 320 -13.51 -7.22 -0.55
CA ASN A 320 -14.70 -7.47 -1.36
C ASN A 320 -14.35 -7.95 -2.78
N LEU A 321 -13.27 -7.43 -3.37
CA LEU A 321 -12.79 -7.87 -4.69
C LEU A 321 -12.37 -9.35 -4.70
N VAL A 322 -11.62 -9.78 -3.68
CA VAL A 322 -11.13 -11.16 -3.58
C VAL A 322 -12.25 -12.12 -3.20
N GLY A 323 -13.19 -11.65 -2.40
CA GLY A 323 -14.21 -12.49 -1.76
C GLY A 323 -13.65 -13.29 -0.58
N VAL A 324 -14.51 -13.67 0.33
CA VAL A 324 -14.12 -14.22 1.63
C VAL A 324 -14.78 -15.57 1.86
N ASN A 325 -13.97 -16.59 2.14
CA ASN A 325 -14.49 -17.89 2.59
C ASN A 325 -15.03 -17.76 4.02
N VAL A 326 -16.34 -17.80 4.18
CA VAL A 326 -17.01 -17.59 5.47
C VAL A 326 -16.67 -18.65 6.52
N ASN A 327 -16.28 -19.84 6.07
CA ASN A 327 -15.95 -20.95 6.96
C ASN A 327 -14.53 -20.89 7.54
N THR A 328 -13.61 -20.16 6.91
CA THR A 328 -12.20 -20.08 7.32
C THR A 328 -11.76 -18.68 7.75
N ALA A 329 -12.48 -17.66 7.33
CA ALA A 329 -12.10 -16.26 7.56
C ALA A 329 -12.07 -15.89 9.05
N SER A 330 -11.10 -15.05 9.44
CA SER A 330 -11.07 -14.44 10.78
C SER A 330 -12.19 -13.40 10.92
N SER A 331 -12.56 -13.08 12.16
CA SER A 331 -13.50 -11.97 12.42
C SER A 331 -12.99 -10.63 11.89
N HIS A 332 -11.66 -10.43 11.90
CA HIS A 332 -11.03 -9.22 11.36
C HIS A 332 -11.26 -9.10 9.85
N LEU A 333 -11.04 -10.18 9.09
CA LEU A 333 -11.28 -10.19 7.66
C LEU A 333 -12.77 -9.97 7.33
N LEU A 334 -13.67 -10.64 8.06
CA LEU A 334 -15.12 -10.51 7.89
C LEU A 334 -15.62 -9.09 8.18
N THR A 335 -14.96 -8.35 9.08
CA THR A 335 -15.33 -6.97 9.41
C THR A 335 -15.28 -6.03 8.20
N TYR A 336 -14.40 -6.30 7.25
CA TYR A 336 -14.25 -5.51 6.02
C TYR A 336 -15.15 -5.97 4.88
N VAL A 337 -15.94 -7.03 5.08
CA VAL A 337 -16.96 -7.41 4.09
C VAL A 337 -18.12 -6.41 4.16
N SER A 338 -18.53 -5.89 3.01
CA SER A 338 -19.62 -4.92 2.92
C SER A 338 -20.86 -5.42 3.66
N GLY A 339 -21.46 -4.57 4.49
CA GLY A 339 -22.66 -4.88 5.26
C GLY A 339 -22.43 -5.66 6.57
N LEU A 340 -21.21 -6.12 6.90
CA LEU A 340 -21.00 -6.93 8.11
C LEU A 340 -20.60 -6.10 9.35
N GLY A 341 -19.54 -5.37 9.34
CA GLY A 341 -19.01 -4.73 10.54
C GLY A 341 -18.60 -5.69 11.68
N PRO A 342 -17.97 -5.16 12.77
CA PRO A 342 -17.34 -6.00 13.79
C PRO A 342 -18.28 -6.96 14.55
N VAL A 343 -19.51 -6.51 14.81
CA VAL A 343 -20.48 -7.31 15.59
C VAL A 343 -20.97 -8.52 14.81
N LEU A 344 -21.35 -8.32 13.54
CA LEU A 344 -21.80 -9.41 12.68
C LEU A 344 -20.66 -10.36 12.33
N ALA A 345 -19.47 -9.83 12.07
CA ALA A 345 -18.27 -10.63 11.84
C ALA A 345 -17.99 -11.59 13.01
N LYS A 346 -18.06 -11.09 14.24
CA LYS A 346 -17.93 -11.92 15.44
C LYS A 346 -19.05 -12.96 15.53
N ASN A 347 -20.31 -12.55 15.34
CA ASN A 347 -21.44 -13.47 15.42
C ASN A 347 -21.36 -14.60 14.40
N ILE A 348 -20.84 -14.34 13.18
CA ILE A 348 -20.60 -15.39 12.16
C ILE A 348 -19.59 -16.40 12.66
N VAL A 349 -18.47 -15.95 13.23
CA VAL A 349 -17.43 -16.83 13.77
C VAL A 349 -17.97 -17.66 14.94
N ASP A 350 -18.66 -17.02 15.89
CA ASP A 350 -19.26 -17.70 17.05
C ASP A 350 -20.30 -18.74 16.60
N TYR A 351 -21.15 -18.38 15.61
CA TYR A 351 -22.16 -19.30 15.08
C TYR A 351 -21.55 -20.54 14.44
N ARG A 352 -20.55 -20.40 13.55
CA ARG A 352 -19.89 -21.54 12.90
C ARG A 352 -19.11 -22.42 13.89
N THR A 353 -18.57 -21.82 14.95
CA THR A 353 -17.88 -22.56 16.01
C THR A 353 -18.87 -23.44 16.80
N ALA A 354 -20.07 -22.94 17.05
CA ALA A 354 -21.09 -23.65 17.80
C ALA A 354 -21.89 -24.68 16.96
N ASN A 355 -22.13 -24.39 15.67
CA ASN A 355 -23.04 -25.16 14.81
C ASN A 355 -22.35 -25.88 13.65
N GLY A 356 -21.03 -25.71 13.49
CA GLY A 356 -20.28 -26.23 12.36
C GLY A 356 -20.27 -25.29 11.15
N PRO A 357 -19.58 -25.69 10.06
CA PRO A 357 -19.42 -24.86 8.87
C PRO A 357 -20.74 -24.63 8.16
N PHE A 358 -20.90 -23.44 7.57
CA PHE A 358 -22.02 -23.11 6.70
C PHE A 358 -21.98 -23.98 5.43
N ARG A 359 -23.15 -24.49 5.02
CA ARG A 359 -23.35 -25.29 3.81
C ARG A 359 -24.03 -24.50 2.69
N SER A 360 -24.68 -23.40 3.04
CA SER A 360 -25.31 -22.50 2.07
C SER A 360 -25.28 -21.04 2.56
N ARG A 361 -25.32 -20.08 1.63
CA ARG A 361 -25.43 -18.66 1.97
C ARG A 361 -26.69 -18.35 2.77
N ARG A 362 -27.81 -19.07 2.53
CA ARG A 362 -29.06 -18.91 3.25
C ARG A 362 -28.93 -19.17 4.75
N GLU A 363 -28.00 -20.04 5.16
CA GLU A 363 -27.75 -20.30 6.58
C GLU A 363 -27.19 -19.08 7.33
N LEU A 364 -26.60 -18.11 6.66
CA LEU A 364 -26.17 -16.84 7.25
C LEU A 364 -27.32 -16.08 7.89
N LEU A 365 -28.57 -16.24 7.40
CA LEU A 365 -29.76 -15.64 8.02
C LEU A 365 -30.08 -16.20 9.42
N LYS A 366 -29.48 -17.34 9.80
CA LYS A 366 -29.60 -17.91 11.15
C LYS A 366 -28.64 -17.26 12.17
N VAL A 367 -27.66 -16.48 11.67
CA VAL A 367 -26.68 -15.81 12.53
C VAL A 367 -27.37 -14.68 13.32
N PRO A 368 -27.15 -14.56 14.64
CA PRO A 368 -27.73 -13.51 15.44
C PRO A 368 -27.44 -12.09 14.86
N ARG A 369 -28.46 -11.26 14.77
CA ARG A 369 -28.45 -9.90 14.18
C ARG A 369 -28.23 -9.84 12.66
N MET A 370 -28.17 -10.95 11.95
CA MET A 370 -28.14 -10.96 10.49
C MET A 370 -29.56 -10.69 9.96
N GLY A 371 -29.83 -9.43 9.67
CA GLY A 371 -31.09 -9.02 9.02
C GLY A 371 -31.03 -9.19 7.50
N ALA A 372 -32.19 -9.11 6.83
CA ALA A 372 -32.28 -9.22 5.38
C ALA A 372 -31.39 -8.23 4.63
N LYS A 373 -31.33 -6.97 5.09
CA LYS A 373 -30.49 -5.92 4.48
C LYS A 373 -28.99 -6.21 4.60
N ALA A 374 -28.54 -6.68 5.76
CA ALA A 374 -27.13 -7.05 5.94
C ALA A 374 -26.76 -8.26 5.10
N PHE A 375 -27.65 -9.25 5.02
CA PHE A 375 -27.47 -10.42 4.14
C PHE A 375 -27.39 -10.00 2.66
N GLU A 376 -28.30 -9.19 2.19
CA GLU A 376 -28.28 -8.64 0.82
C GLU A 376 -26.94 -7.96 0.51
N GLN A 377 -26.42 -7.14 1.41
CA GLN A 377 -25.16 -6.43 1.20
C GLN A 377 -23.92 -7.32 1.21
N CYS A 378 -23.89 -8.37 2.02
CA CYS A 378 -22.68 -9.21 2.21
C CYS A 378 -22.64 -10.48 1.36
N ALA A 379 -23.81 -11.02 0.96
CA ALA A 379 -23.90 -12.35 0.39
C ALA A 379 -23.06 -12.55 -0.88
N GLY A 380 -22.99 -11.53 -1.75
CA GLY A 380 -22.18 -11.57 -2.97
C GLY A 380 -20.66 -11.67 -2.74
N PHE A 381 -20.18 -11.31 -1.56
CA PHE A 381 -18.75 -11.31 -1.21
C PHE A 381 -18.31 -12.52 -0.36
N LEU A 382 -19.27 -13.26 0.18
CA LEU A 382 -19.00 -14.45 0.98
C LEU A 382 -19.01 -15.71 0.09
N ARG A 383 -18.03 -16.56 0.28
CA ARG A 383 -17.83 -17.81 -0.47
C ARG A 383 -17.98 -19.00 0.45
N ILE A 384 -18.64 -20.06 -0.04
CA ILE A 384 -18.76 -21.34 0.63
C ILE A 384 -18.28 -22.42 -0.32
N PRO A 385 -17.00 -22.82 -0.25
CA PRO A 385 -16.49 -23.94 -1.03
C PRO A 385 -17.28 -25.22 -0.71
N HIS A 386 -17.60 -25.98 -1.74
CA HIS A 386 -18.37 -27.23 -1.62
C HIS A 386 -19.79 -27.05 -1.05
N ALA A 387 -20.40 -25.89 -1.30
CA ALA A 387 -21.80 -25.64 -0.93
C ALA A 387 -22.77 -26.53 -1.70
N GLU A 388 -23.98 -26.70 -1.15
CA GLU A 388 -25.08 -27.43 -1.83
C GLU A 388 -25.44 -26.77 -3.17
N ASN A 389 -25.50 -25.42 -3.20
CA ASN A 389 -25.63 -24.66 -4.43
C ASN A 389 -24.24 -24.19 -4.89
N PRO A 390 -23.76 -24.59 -6.08
CA PRO A 390 -22.45 -24.21 -6.58
C PRO A 390 -22.28 -22.70 -6.75
N LEU A 391 -23.37 -21.93 -6.89
CA LEU A 391 -23.33 -20.47 -6.96
C LEU A 391 -22.91 -19.83 -5.62
N ASP A 392 -23.04 -20.51 -4.50
CA ASP A 392 -22.58 -20.01 -3.21
C ASP A 392 -21.04 -19.91 -3.09
N ASN A 393 -20.32 -20.54 -4.02
CA ASN A 393 -18.87 -20.37 -4.18
C ASN A 393 -18.51 -19.42 -5.34
N SER A 394 -19.37 -18.50 -5.71
CA SER A 394 -19.16 -17.56 -6.82
C SER A 394 -19.38 -16.10 -6.38
N ALA A 395 -19.07 -15.14 -7.25
CA ALA A 395 -19.42 -13.74 -7.05
C ALA A 395 -20.88 -13.42 -7.45
N VAL A 396 -21.62 -14.39 -8.00
CA VAL A 396 -23.02 -14.20 -8.35
C VAL A 396 -23.83 -13.91 -7.08
N HIS A 397 -24.57 -12.81 -7.10
CA HIS A 397 -25.43 -12.43 -5.97
C HIS A 397 -26.66 -13.35 -5.88
N PRO A 398 -27.15 -13.74 -4.70
CA PRO A 398 -28.30 -14.62 -4.55
C PRO A 398 -29.58 -14.16 -5.27
N GLU A 399 -29.79 -12.86 -5.42
CA GLU A 399 -30.90 -12.30 -6.19
C GLU A 399 -30.86 -12.68 -7.68
N SER A 400 -29.69 -12.96 -8.21
CA SER A 400 -29.48 -13.35 -9.62
C SER A 400 -29.52 -14.88 -9.82
N TYR A 401 -29.66 -15.69 -8.77
CA TYR A 401 -29.76 -17.14 -8.89
C TYR A 401 -30.90 -17.62 -9.80
N PRO A 402 -32.12 -17.06 -9.69
CA PRO A 402 -33.22 -17.44 -10.58
C PRO A 402 -32.91 -17.22 -12.06
N ILE A 403 -32.09 -16.23 -12.40
CA ILE A 403 -31.68 -15.96 -13.78
C ILE A 403 -30.73 -17.06 -14.27
N VAL A 404 -29.75 -17.46 -13.45
CA VAL A 404 -28.80 -18.53 -13.79
C VAL A 404 -29.53 -19.88 -13.89
N GLU A 405 -30.46 -20.15 -12.97
CA GLU A 405 -31.30 -21.35 -13.00
C GLU A 405 -32.16 -21.40 -14.27
N ARG A 406 -32.71 -20.27 -14.70
CA ARG A 406 -33.44 -20.15 -15.97
C ARG A 406 -32.54 -20.39 -17.18
N MET A 407 -31.31 -19.83 -17.19
CA MET A 407 -30.32 -20.11 -18.25
C MET A 407 -30.01 -21.62 -18.37
N ALA A 408 -29.84 -22.29 -17.23
CA ALA A 408 -29.61 -23.74 -17.20
C ALA A 408 -30.82 -24.53 -17.67
N ALA A 409 -32.04 -24.15 -17.24
CA ALA A 409 -33.29 -24.80 -17.67
C ALA A 409 -33.52 -24.66 -19.17
N ASP A 410 -33.28 -23.47 -19.74
CA ASP A 410 -33.43 -23.21 -21.19
C ASP A 410 -32.46 -24.05 -22.04
N LEU A 411 -31.32 -24.44 -21.47
CA LEU A 411 -30.33 -25.32 -22.09
C LEU A 411 -30.49 -26.81 -21.70
N HIS A 412 -31.54 -27.16 -20.94
CA HIS A 412 -31.79 -28.49 -20.41
C HIS A 412 -30.60 -29.10 -19.66
N CYS A 413 -29.92 -28.32 -18.86
CA CYS A 413 -28.76 -28.72 -18.05
C CYS A 413 -28.89 -28.25 -16.60
N SER A 414 -28.03 -28.73 -15.70
CA SER A 414 -27.89 -28.22 -14.34
C SER A 414 -27.02 -26.97 -14.30
N VAL A 415 -27.09 -26.21 -13.22
CA VAL A 415 -26.17 -25.07 -12.96
C VAL A 415 -24.71 -25.55 -12.89
N SER A 416 -24.48 -26.74 -12.34
CA SER A 416 -23.14 -27.34 -12.31
C SER A 416 -22.62 -27.67 -13.72
N ASP A 417 -23.47 -28.18 -14.61
CA ASP A 417 -23.11 -28.42 -16.02
C ASP A 417 -22.80 -27.10 -16.74
N LEU A 418 -23.58 -26.08 -16.47
CA LEU A 418 -23.37 -24.74 -17.04
C LEU A 418 -22.00 -24.16 -16.62
N ILE A 419 -21.61 -24.37 -15.38
CA ILE A 419 -20.29 -23.97 -14.86
C ILE A 419 -19.16 -24.79 -15.49
N ALA A 420 -19.34 -26.10 -15.60
CA ALA A 420 -18.29 -26.99 -16.09
C ALA A 420 -18.07 -26.92 -17.63
N ASN A 421 -19.12 -26.62 -18.41
CA ASN A 421 -19.08 -26.72 -19.86
C ASN A 421 -19.12 -25.35 -20.56
N ARG A 422 -17.99 -25.00 -21.20
CA ARG A 422 -17.85 -23.76 -21.98
C ARG A 422 -18.80 -23.68 -23.18
N GLU A 423 -19.06 -24.82 -23.85
CA GLU A 423 -19.94 -24.83 -25.01
C GLU A 423 -21.39 -24.49 -24.64
N LEU A 424 -21.88 -24.98 -23.48
CA LEU A 424 -23.20 -24.63 -22.98
C LEU A 424 -23.28 -23.12 -22.71
N ARG A 425 -22.29 -22.53 -22.05
CA ARG A 425 -22.25 -21.08 -21.80
C ARG A 425 -22.22 -20.25 -23.08
N SER A 426 -21.51 -20.71 -24.13
CA SER A 426 -21.42 -20.00 -25.41
C SER A 426 -22.75 -19.93 -26.18
N ARG A 427 -23.73 -20.77 -25.82
CA ARG A 427 -25.08 -20.77 -26.42
C ARG A 427 -26.02 -19.76 -25.76
N ILE A 428 -25.62 -19.15 -24.64
CA ILE A 428 -26.42 -18.18 -23.94
C ILE A 428 -26.31 -16.82 -24.64
N SER A 429 -27.45 -16.26 -25.03
CA SER A 429 -27.57 -14.88 -25.49
C SER A 429 -28.02 -14.02 -24.29
N PRO A 430 -27.14 -13.20 -23.71
CA PRO A 430 -27.46 -12.42 -22.51
C PRO A 430 -28.70 -11.54 -22.65
N GLU A 431 -28.94 -11.03 -23.86
CA GLU A 431 -30.06 -10.14 -24.18
C GLU A 431 -31.43 -10.75 -23.85
N LYS A 432 -31.55 -12.08 -23.88
CA LYS A 432 -32.80 -12.80 -23.58
C LYS A 432 -33.17 -12.78 -22.09
N TYR A 433 -32.19 -12.49 -21.23
CA TYR A 433 -32.32 -12.54 -19.77
C TYR A 433 -32.33 -11.15 -19.13
N VAL A 434 -32.32 -10.09 -19.93
CA VAL A 434 -32.47 -8.71 -19.43
C VAL A 434 -33.84 -8.56 -18.79
N THR A 435 -33.86 -7.96 -17.59
CA THR A 435 -35.06 -7.64 -16.83
C THR A 435 -35.04 -6.17 -16.42
N ASP A 436 -36.10 -5.68 -15.80
CA ASP A 436 -36.15 -4.30 -15.28
C ASP A 436 -35.08 -4.03 -14.20
N THR A 437 -34.62 -5.08 -13.51
CA THR A 437 -33.64 -4.99 -12.41
C THR A 437 -32.25 -5.47 -12.79
N VAL A 438 -32.10 -6.27 -13.87
CA VAL A 438 -30.82 -6.86 -14.29
C VAL A 438 -30.53 -6.52 -15.74
N GLY A 439 -29.56 -5.64 -15.95
CA GLY A 439 -29.14 -5.19 -17.26
C GLY A 439 -28.07 -6.08 -17.90
N LEU A 440 -27.75 -5.79 -19.15
CA LEU A 440 -26.74 -6.53 -19.94
C LEU A 440 -25.35 -6.56 -19.28
N PRO A 441 -24.82 -5.48 -18.67
CA PRO A 441 -23.55 -5.52 -17.96
C PRO A 441 -23.52 -6.58 -16.86
N THR A 442 -24.54 -6.61 -16.00
CA THR A 442 -24.65 -7.60 -14.91
C THR A 442 -24.71 -9.04 -15.44
N LEU A 443 -25.43 -9.28 -16.55
CA LEU A 443 -25.50 -10.60 -17.19
C LEU A 443 -24.14 -11.02 -17.76
N THR A 444 -23.38 -10.10 -18.32
CA THR A 444 -22.03 -10.34 -18.81
C THR A 444 -21.10 -10.73 -17.66
N ASP A 445 -21.17 -10.01 -16.53
CA ASP A 445 -20.39 -10.30 -15.32
C ASP A 445 -20.75 -11.68 -14.75
N ILE A 446 -22.05 -12.02 -14.70
CA ILE A 446 -22.53 -13.36 -14.30
C ILE A 446 -21.92 -14.45 -15.18
N LEU A 447 -21.95 -14.29 -16.49
CA LEU A 447 -21.39 -15.30 -17.43
C LEU A 447 -19.88 -15.44 -17.28
N GLN A 448 -19.16 -14.34 -17.06
CA GLN A 448 -17.72 -14.37 -16.77
C GLN A 448 -17.43 -15.09 -15.46
N GLU A 449 -18.22 -14.85 -14.42
CA GLU A 449 -18.09 -15.53 -13.14
C GLU A 449 -18.39 -17.02 -13.23
N LEU A 450 -19.39 -17.42 -14.00
CA LEU A 450 -19.70 -18.84 -14.27
C LEU A 450 -18.58 -19.57 -15.01
N GLU A 451 -17.73 -18.87 -15.75
CA GLU A 451 -16.57 -19.48 -16.41
C GLU A 451 -15.52 -19.98 -15.40
N LYS A 452 -15.33 -19.25 -14.32
CA LYS A 452 -14.36 -19.57 -13.25
C LYS A 452 -14.90 -19.11 -11.91
N PRO A 453 -15.92 -19.79 -11.35
CA PRO A 453 -16.56 -19.36 -10.11
C PRO A 453 -15.58 -19.34 -8.95
N GLY A 454 -15.67 -18.30 -8.15
CA GLY A 454 -14.83 -18.13 -6.95
C GLY A 454 -13.34 -17.99 -7.24
N ARG A 455 -12.96 -17.63 -8.46
CA ARG A 455 -11.56 -17.42 -8.82
C ARG A 455 -10.98 -16.26 -8.02
N ASP A 456 -9.87 -16.53 -7.33
CA ASP A 456 -9.06 -15.49 -6.74
C ASP A 456 -8.47 -14.60 -7.86
N PRO A 457 -8.73 -13.29 -7.88
CA PRO A 457 -8.22 -12.39 -8.91
C PRO A 457 -6.71 -12.14 -8.79
N ARG A 458 -6.09 -12.54 -7.68
CA ARG A 458 -4.66 -12.37 -7.45
C ARG A 458 -3.84 -13.30 -8.34
N GLN A 459 -2.67 -12.84 -8.75
CA GLN A 459 -1.74 -13.63 -9.56
C GLN A 459 -1.21 -14.84 -8.77
N LYS A 460 -0.63 -15.81 -9.48
CA LYS A 460 0.11 -16.90 -8.81
C LYS A 460 1.46 -16.41 -8.36
N ILE A 461 1.90 -16.85 -7.17
CA ILE A 461 3.22 -16.54 -6.64
C ILE A 461 4.32 -17.10 -7.55
N GLN A 462 5.38 -16.32 -7.73
CA GLN A 462 6.57 -16.73 -8.50
C GLN A 462 7.80 -16.65 -7.59
N VAL A 463 8.70 -17.62 -7.70
CA VAL A 463 9.99 -17.60 -7.00
C VAL A 463 10.89 -16.57 -7.65
N PHE A 464 11.63 -15.81 -6.85
CA PHE A 464 12.56 -14.79 -7.29
C PHE A 464 13.90 -14.98 -6.59
N GLU A 465 15.01 -14.79 -7.33
CA GLU A 465 16.36 -14.84 -6.78
C GLU A 465 17.12 -13.56 -7.13
N PHE A 466 17.72 -12.92 -6.12
CA PHE A 466 18.65 -11.81 -6.30
C PHE A 466 19.98 -12.28 -6.90
N ASP A 467 20.74 -11.33 -7.46
CA ASP A 467 22.10 -11.64 -7.95
C ASP A 467 23.03 -11.98 -6.77
N LYS A 468 23.64 -13.15 -6.82
CA LYS A 468 24.51 -13.69 -5.75
C LYS A 468 25.85 -12.95 -5.62
N ASN A 469 26.26 -12.23 -6.65
CA ASN A 469 27.54 -11.51 -6.69
C ASN A 469 27.45 -10.09 -6.14
N VAL A 470 26.25 -9.51 -6.04
CA VAL A 470 26.02 -8.15 -5.55
C VAL A 470 25.58 -8.20 -4.09
N ARG A 471 26.44 -7.79 -3.16
CA ARG A 471 26.22 -7.87 -1.70
C ARG A 471 26.14 -6.51 -1.01
N THR A 472 26.84 -5.54 -1.57
CA THR A 472 26.92 -4.16 -1.04
C THR A 472 26.85 -3.18 -2.20
N ILE A 473 26.67 -1.89 -1.89
CA ILE A 473 26.71 -0.84 -2.91
C ILE A 473 28.05 -0.77 -3.64
N ASP A 474 29.13 -1.24 -3.03
CA ASP A 474 30.47 -1.24 -3.62
C ASP A 474 30.60 -2.27 -4.76
N ASP A 475 29.79 -3.33 -4.72
CA ASP A 475 29.76 -4.34 -5.77
C ASP A 475 28.95 -3.87 -7.00
N VAL A 476 28.15 -2.80 -6.85
CA VAL A 476 27.30 -2.25 -7.92
C VAL A 476 28.13 -1.35 -8.83
N GLN A 477 28.08 -1.61 -10.15
CA GLN A 477 28.77 -0.84 -11.17
C GLN A 477 27.77 -0.38 -12.25
N GLU A 478 28.06 0.75 -12.89
CA GLU A 478 27.29 1.23 -14.04
C GLU A 478 27.33 0.21 -15.18
N GLY A 479 26.18 0.04 -15.83
CA GLY A 479 25.99 -0.93 -16.91
C GLY A 479 25.60 -2.34 -16.46
N MET A 480 25.68 -2.67 -15.15
CA MET A 480 25.22 -3.98 -14.65
C MET A 480 23.72 -4.14 -14.83
N GLU A 481 23.31 -5.33 -15.27
CA GLU A 481 21.92 -5.76 -15.32
C GLU A 481 21.61 -6.66 -14.12
N LEU A 482 20.70 -6.21 -13.27
CA LEU A 482 20.41 -6.87 -12.01
C LEU A 482 18.92 -7.22 -11.91
N PRO A 483 18.58 -8.37 -11.35
CA PRO A 483 17.21 -8.65 -10.92
C PRO A 483 16.87 -7.83 -9.68
N GLY A 484 15.65 -7.34 -9.59
CA GLY A 484 15.20 -6.56 -8.45
C GLY A 484 13.70 -6.71 -8.19
N ILE A 485 13.28 -6.30 -7.01
CA ILE A 485 11.88 -6.28 -6.60
C ILE A 485 11.46 -4.84 -6.33
N VAL A 486 10.37 -4.41 -6.95
CA VAL A 486 9.79 -3.08 -6.69
C VAL A 486 9.24 -3.05 -5.25
N THR A 487 9.76 -2.14 -4.42
CA THR A 487 9.37 -2.04 -3.00
C THR A 487 8.48 -0.86 -2.69
N ASN A 488 8.57 0.21 -3.48
CA ASN A 488 7.74 1.39 -3.30
C ASN A 488 7.56 2.12 -4.63
N ILE A 489 6.39 2.70 -4.85
CA ILE A 489 6.07 3.50 -6.04
C ILE A 489 5.69 4.90 -5.59
N THR A 490 6.22 5.89 -6.30
CA THR A 490 5.97 7.32 -6.08
C THR A 490 5.67 7.99 -7.44
N ASN A 491 5.16 9.21 -7.43
CA ASN A 491 4.88 9.94 -8.68
C ASN A 491 6.12 10.21 -9.54
N PHE A 492 7.31 10.23 -8.94
CA PHE A 492 8.57 10.47 -9.65
C PHE A 492 9.31 9.20 -10.06
N GLY A 493 8.82 8.02 -9.69
CA GLY A 493 9.42 6.74 -10.05
C GLY A 493 9.16 5.65 -9.03
N CYS A 494 9.96 4.60 -9.07
CA CYS A 494 9.85 3.51 -8.11
C CYS A 494 11.20 3.14 -7.50
N PHE A 495 11.14 2.61 -6.27
CA PHE A 495 12.29 2.06 -5.57
C PHE A 495 12.34 0.55 -5.77
N VAL A 496 13.54 0.07 -6.06
CA VAL A 496 13.80 -1.35 -6.34
C VAL A 496 14.82 -1.88 -5.32
N ASP A 497 14.45 -2.96 -4.68
CA ASP A 497 15.36 -3.76 -3.87
C ASP A 497 16.20 -4.63 -4.80
N LEU A 498 17.50 -4.52 -4.68
CA LEU A 498 18.52 -5.30 -5.43
C LEU A 498 19.13 -6.42 -4.58
N GLY A 499 18.56 -6.67 -3.40
CA GLY A 499 19.12 -7.62 -2.42
C GLY A 499 20.28 -7.03 -1.61
N ILE A 500 20.45 -5.72 -1.58
CA ILE A 500 21.45 -5.00 -0.78
C ILE A 500 20.76 -4.01 0.16
N LYS A 501 21.49 -3.43 1.10
CA LYS A 501 20.93 -2.49 2.09
C LYS A 501 20.31 -1.26 1.44
N GLU A 502 20.95 -0.74 0.41
CA GLU A 502 20.54 0.44 -0.34
C GLU A 502 19.57 0.06 -1.46
N LYS A 503 18.46 0.79 -1.58
CA LYS A 503 17.49 0.61 -2.66
C LYS A 503 17.87 1.44 -3.87
N GLY A 504 17.70 0.89 -5.07
CA GLY A 504 17.85 1.62 -6.30
C GLY A 504 16.60 2.41 -6.66
N LEU A 505 16.75 3.55 -7.32
CA LEU A 505 15.65 4.38 -7.83
C LEU A 505 15.59 4.29 -9.36
N ILE A 506 14.43 3.92 -9.88
CA ILE A 506 14.08 4.12 -11.29
C ILE A 506 13.23 5.39 -11.36
N HIS A 507 13.78 6.45 -11.93
CA HIS A 507 13.02 7.67 -12.19
C HIS A 507 11.90 7.40 -13.22
N VAL A 508 10.77 8.12 -13.14
CA VAL A 508 9.62 7.93 -14.03
C VAL A 508 10.00 7.97 -15.51
N SER A 509 10.98 8.81 -15.88
CA SER A 509 11.51 8.90 -17.24
C SER A 509 12.35 7.68 -17.67
N GLN A 510 12.71 6.79 -16.76
CA GLN A 510 13.53 5.59 -16.99
C GLN A 510 12.75 4.27 -16.86
N LEU A 511 11.42 4.34 -16.66
CA LEU A 511 10.56 3.17 -16.50
C LEU A 511 10.24 2.46 -17.82
N ALA A 512 10.12 3.20 -18.91
CA ALA A 512 9.81 2.66 -20.23
C ALA A 512 10.32 3.58 -21.34
N ASP A 513 10.38 3.06 -22.57
CA ASP A 513 10.79 3.83 -23.77
C ASP A 513 9.73 4.84 -24.24
N ARG A 514 8.53 4.78 -23.67
CA ARG A 514 7.43 5.73 -23.89
C ARG A 514 7.30 6.73 -22.74
N PHE A 515 6.60 7.84 -22.97
CA PHE A 515 6.25 8.75 -21.89
C PHE A 515 5.32 8.07 -20.87
N VAL A 516 5.72 8.13 -19.60
CA VAL A 516 4.97 7.58 -18.47
C VAL A 516 4.58 8.74 -17.56
N SER A 517 3.28 8.99 -17.43
CA SER A 517 2.74 10.00 -16.49
C SER A 517 2.50 9.43 -15.09
N ASP A 518 2.17 8.14 -15.02
CA ASP A 518 1.89 7.43 -13.77
C ASP A 518 2.69 6.12 -13.74
N PRO A 519 3.67 6.00 -12.83
CA PRO A 519 4.49 4.80 -12.68
C PRO A 519 3.68 3.50 -12.43
N THR A 520 2.51 3.60 -11.78
CA THR A 520 1.66 2.43 -11.49
C THR A 520 1.09 1.75 -12.73
N THR A 521 1.12 2.43 -13.88
CA THR A 521 0.72 1.86 -15.18
C THR A 521 1.79 0.96 -15.80
N VAL A 522 3.01 0.99 -15.27
CA VAL A 522 4.17 0.25 -15.80
C VAL A 522 4.67 -0.79 -14.81
N VAL A 523 4.71 -0.45 -13.52
CA VAL A 523 5.23 -1.32 -12.47
C VAL A 523 4.25 -1.43 -11.30
N SER A 524 4.33 -2.57 -10.60
CA SER A 524 3.56 -2.86 -9.39
C SER A 524 4.48 -3.16 -8.21
N ILE A 525 4.04 -2.90 -6.97
CA ILE A 525 4.80 -3.30 -5.77
C ILE A 525 4.97 -4.82 -5.76
N HIS A 526 6.13 -5.28 -5.32
CA HIS A 526 6.58 -6.67 -5.36
C HIS A 526 6.72 -7.27 -6.77
N GLN A 527 6.60 -6.45 -7.81
CA GLN A 527 6.91 -6.92 -9.16
C GLN A 527 8.42 -7.22 -9.27
N HIS A 528 8.71 -8.39 -9.82
CA HIS A 528 10.05 -8.76 -10.22
C HIS A 528 10.42 -8.01 -11.51
N VAL A 529 11.52 -7.30 -11.49
CA VAL A 529 11.99 -6.50 -12.62
C VAL A 529 13.46 -6.80 -12.92
N ARG A 530 13.86 -6.69 -14.17
CA ARG A 530 15.27 -6.55 -14.53
C ARG A 530 15.57 -5.08 -14.74
N VAL A 531 16.66 -4.63 -14.20
CA VAL A 531 17.07 -3.22 -14.24
C VAL A 531 18.54 -3.11 -14.62
N ARG A 532 18.87 -2.04 -15.32
CA ARG A 532 20.28 -1.69 -15.59
C ARG A 532 20.70 -0.51 -14.74
N VAL A 533 21.88 -0.60 -14.16
CA VAL A 533 22.47 0.47 -13.35
C VAL A 533 22.97 1.58 -14.28
N ILE A 534 22.50 2.82 -14.07
CA ILE A 534 22.90 4.01 -14.84
C ILE A 534 23.71 5.01 -14.02
N GLY A 535 23.90 4.77 -12.74
CA GLY A 535 24.75 5.59 -11.87
C GLY A 535 24.77 5.09 -10.45
N VAL A 536 25.94 5.22 -9.79
CA VAL A 536 26.14 4.84 -8.38
C VAL A 536 26.82 6.00 -7.65
N ASP A 537 26.12 6.60 -6.68
CA ASP A 537 26.65 7.60 -5.75
C ASP A 537 26.90 6.94 -4.40
N ARG A 538 28.15 6.54 -4.16
CA ARG A 538 28.57 5.84 -2.95
C ARG A 538 28.53 6.74 -1.72
N GLU A 539 28.81 8.03 -1.85
CA GLU A 539 28.79 8.99 -0.74
C GLU A 539 27.37 9.22 -0.24
N ARG A 540 26.41 9.37 -1.14
CA ARG A 540 24.98 9.57 -0.84
C ARG A 540 24.21 8.26 -0.73
N LYS A 541 24.86 7.11 -0.97
CA LYS A 541 24.24 5.78 -0.98
C LYS A 541 23.03 5.69 -1.90
N ARG A 542 23.16 6.22 -3.12
CA ARG A 542 22.08 6.26 -4.13
C ARG A 542 22.49 5.46 -5.36
N ILE A 543 21.57 4.65 -5.85
CA ILE A 543 21.74 3.86 -7.07
C ILE A 543 20.64 4.29 -8.05
N ALA A 544 21.02 4.78 -9.21
CA ALA A 544 20.11 5.13 -10.29
C ALA A 544 19.97 3.96 -11.26
N LEU A 545 18.74 3.63 -11.60
CA LEU A 545 18.38 2.47 -12.41
C LEU A 545 17.51 2.85 -13.60
N THR A 546 17.52 2.00 -14.64
CA THR A 546 16.63 2.10 -15.79
C THR A 546 16.05 0.74 -16.17
N MET A 547 14.84 0.75 -16.72
CA MET A 547 14.20 -0.38 -17.39
C MET A 547 14.14 -0.16 -18.91
N LYS A 548 14.66 0.95 -19.44
CA LYS A 548 14.69 1.21 -20.88
C LYS A 548 15.62 0.27 -21.60
N GLY A 549 15.14 -0.28 -22.71
CA GLY A 549 15.92 -1.20 -23.54
C GLY A 549 16.18 -2.56 -22.87
N MET A 550 15.33 -2.94 -21.91
CA MET A 550 15.41 -4.22 -21.20
C MET A 550 14.36 -5.18 -21.74
#